data_2076199d9a8fd983d252c53c3daf34db
#
_entry.id   2076199d9a8fd983d252c53c3daf34db
#
_cell.length_a   1.000
_cell.length_b   1.000
_cell.length_c   1.000
_cell.angle_alpha   90.00
_cell.angle_beta   90.00
_cell.angle_gamma   90.00
#
_symmetry.space_group_name_H-M   'P 1'
#
loop_
_entity.id
_entity.type
_entity.pdbx_description
1 polymer ?
#
loop_
_entity_poly.entity_id
_entity_poly.type
_entity_poly.pdbx_seq_one_letter_code
_entity_poly.pdbx_strand_id
1 'polypeptide(L)'
;MLYTIKYPENDGGMNPRIKRLREESLNTPPTLTIERALIETRFYKENYGKMPNCVLRAKNFYEICKQRTIYIGKDELIVGERGPVPKAVPTFPELTCHSVEDLHVLDSRELQPYHISQEDIDTYEREVIPYWKGRTQRERIFGHVSQEWKDAYEAGVFTEFMEQRAAGHTAMDSKMYHRGLNDVKKQIEEEISRLDYINDPIATDKEQELTAMSISCDAAILLAERHAAMAEQMAAEEKDPQRKAELEKIFAETPVRIK
;
A
#
# COMPACT_ATOMS: atom_id res chain seq x y z
N MET A 1 -11.08 21.16 19.78
CA MET A 1 -10.64 20.69 21.11
C MET A 1 -9.85 19.41 20.91
N LEU A 2 -8.52 19.48 20.85
CA LEU A 2 -7.65 18.32 20.74
C LEU A 2 -7.89 17.44 21.97
N TYR A 3 -8.40 16.25 21.79
CA TYR A 3 -8.40 15.22 22.84
C TYR A 3 -6.95 14.85 23.12
N THR A 4 -6.33 15.55 24.07
CA THR A 4 -5.05 15.11 24.63
C THR A 4 -5.36 13.86 25.46
N ILE A 5 -5.13 12.69 24.89
CA ILE A 5 -5.20 11.45 25.63
C ILE A 5 -4.05 11.53 26.67
N LYS A 6 -4.39 11.84 27.92
CA LYS A 6 -3.44 11.73 29.03
C LYS A 6 -3.22 10.25 29.32
N TYR A 7 -2.12 9.73 28.83
CA TYR A 7 -1.65 8.41 29.25
C TYR A 7 -1.13 8.52 30.70
N PRO A 8 -1.30 7.48 31.53
CA PRO A 8 -0.75 7.50 32.89
C PRO A 8 0.76 7.77 32.85
N GLU A 9 1.23 8.62 33.74
CA GLU A 9 2.65 9.01 33.87
C GLU A 9 3.57 7.83 34.24
N ASN A 10 2.99 6.73 34.69
CA ASN A 10 3.73 5.53 34.98
C ASN A 10 3.99 4.77 33.65
N ASP A 11 5.20 4.88 33.16
CA ASP A 11 5.67 4.19 31.95
C ASP A 11 5.79 2.67 32.12
N GLY A 12 5.45 2.14 33.31
CA GLY A 12 5.42 0.70 33.60
C GLY A 12 6.74 -0.04 33.35
N GLY A 13 7.85 0.69 33.31
CA GLY A 13 9.16 0.13 32.96
C GLY A 13 9.31 -0.09 31.44
N MET A 14 8.68 0.77 30.64
CA MET A 14 8.77 0.71 29.18
C MET A 14 10.22 0.75 28.69
N ASN A 15 10.56 -0.15 27.78
CA ASN A 15 11.86 -0.18 27.13
C ASN A 15 12.16 1.19 26.46
N PRO A 16 13.39 1.77 26.61
CA PRO A 16 13.74 3.06 26.05
C PRO A 16 13.46 3.20 24.54
N ARG A 17 13.63 2.14 23.76
CA ARG A 17 13.29 2.13 22.32
C ARG A 17 11.78 2.30 22.13
N ILE A 18 10.98 1.54 22.85
CA ILE A 18 9.51 1.63 22.75
C ILE A 18 9.05 3.05 23.13
N LYS A 19 9.70 3.67 24.12
CA LYS A 19 9.43 5.06 24.49
C LYS A 19 9.71 6.01 23.35
N ARG A 20 10.89 5.91 22.69
CA ARG A 20 11.24 6.77 21.54
C ARG A 20 10.30 6.56 20.36
N LEU A 21 10.01 5.30 19.98
CA LEU A 21 9.08 4.99 18.89
C LEU A 21 7.67 5.53 19.17
N ARG A 22 7.23 5.46 20.43
CA ARG A 22 5.95 6.04 20.85
C ARG A 22 5.96 7.57 20.76
N GLU A 23 7.01 8.21 21.25
CA GLU A 23 7.19 9.66 21.18
C GLU A 23 7.23 10.13 19.73
N GLU A 24 7.97 9.45 18.86
CA GLU A 24 7.99 9.70 17.41
C GLU A 24 6.59 9.57 16.83
N SER A 25 5.90 8.46 17.08
CA SER A 25 4.53 8.24 16.59
C SER A 25 3.53 9.30 17.07
N LEU A 26 3.66 9.81 18.28
CA LEU A 26 2.76 10.84 18.81
C LEU A 26 3.07 12.24 18.26
N ASN A 27 4.35 12.54 18.03
CA ASN A 27 4.80 13.88 17.64
C ASN A 27 4.94 14.05 16.12
N THR A 28 4.99 12.96 15.35
CA THR A 28 5.03 13.03 13.89
C THR A 28 3.62 13.17 13.33
N PRO A 29 3.30 14.27 12.65
CA PRO A 29 2.02 14.42 11.99
C PRO A 29 1.92 13.46 10.81
N PRO A 30 0.74 12.87 10.54
CA PRO A 30 0.56 12.10 9.33
C PRO A 30 0.63 13.00 8.09
N THR A 31 1.24 12.49 7.04
CA THR A 31 1.36 13.19 5.75
C THR A 31 0.67 12.40 4.66
N LEU A 32 0.07 13.09 3.70
CA LEU A 32 -0.44 12.48 2.49
C LEU A 32 0.70 12.40 1.48
N THR A 33 0.87 11.27 0.81
CA THR A 33 1.85 11.12 -0.27
C THR A 33 1.15 10.75 -1.57
N ILE A 34 1.53 11.43 -2.64
CA ILE A 34 1.02 11.22 -3.99
C ILE A 34 1.89 10.26 -4.82
N GLU A 35 3.02 9.80 -4.27
CA GLU A 35 4.00 8.98 -4.99
C GLU A 35 3.35 7.75 -5.63
N ARG A 36 2.58 6.98 -4.85
CA ARG A 36 1.87 5.80 -5.35
C ARG A 36 0.91 6.16 -6.49
N ALA A 37 0.13 7.22 -6.32
CA ALA A 37 -0.83 7.68 -7.32
C ALA A 37 -0.16 8.08 -8.64
N LEU A 38 1.01 8.71 -8.58
CA LEU A 38 1.78 9.07 -9.78
C LEU A 38 2.30 7.83 -10.51
N ILE A 39 2.89 6.87 -9.79
CA ILE A 39 3.39 5.63 -10.37
C ILE A 39 2.24 4.89 -11.06
N GLU A 40 1.14 4.69 -10.36
CA GLU A 40 -0.03 4.01 -10.87
C GLU A 40 -0.64 4.72 -12.08
N THR A 41 -0.82 6.04 -12.00
CA THR A 41 -1.39 6.83 -13.10
C THR A 41 -0.56 6.71 -14.38
N ARG A 42 0.77 6.79 -14.27
CA ARG A 42 1.68 6.62 -15.42
C ARG A 42 1.57 5.20 -15.99
N PHE A 43 1.58 4.21 -15.13
CA PHE A 43 1.45 2.81 -15.55
C PHE A 43 0.13 2.55 -16.29
N TYR A 44 -0.99 3.02 -15.74
CA TYR A 44 -2.30 2.84 -16.37
C TYR A 44 -2.46 3.61 -17.67
N LYS A 45 -1.91 4.83 -17.78
CA LYS A 45 -1.89 5.59 -19.05
C LYS A 45 -1.23 4.81 -20.18
N GLU A 46 -0.17 4.08 -19.86
CA GLU A 46 0.60 3.32 -20.84
C GLU A 46 0.02 1.93 -21.15
N ASN A 47 -0.62 1.28 -20.19
CA ASN A 47 -0.90 -0.15 -20.25
C ASN A 47 -2.40 -0.51 -20.28
N TYR A 48 -3.30 0.43 -19.99
CA TYR A 48 -4.73 0.15 -19.94
C TYR A 48 -5.24 -0.40 -21.29
N GLY A 49 -5.98 -1.51 -21.24
CA GLY A 49 -6.53 -2.18 -22.42
C GLY A 49 -5.55 -3.03 -23.22
N LYS A 50 -4.27 -3.15 -22.78
CA LYS A 50 -3.26 -3.96 -23.47
C LYS A 50 -3.12 -5.39 -22.95
N MET A 51 -3.75 -5.69 -21.83
CA MET A 51 -3.68 -7.00 -21.17
C MET A 51 -4.93 -7.25 -20.32
N PRO A 52 -5.17 -8.49 -19.86
CA PRO A 52 -6.25 -8.80 -18.92
C PRO A 52 -6.18 -7.98 -17.64
N ASN A 53 -7.33 -7.62 -17.07
CA ASN A 53 -7.39 -6.73 -15.92
C ASN A 53 -6.67 -7.27 -14.68
N CYS A 54 -6.73 -8.57 -14.41
CA CYS A 54 -6.00 -9.19 -13.29
C CYS A 54 -4.48 -9.03 -13.47
N VAL A 55 -3.97 -9.29 -14.67
CA VAL A 55 -2.54 -9.11 -14.99
C VAL A 55 -2.14 -7.64 -14.95
N LEU A 56 -2.99 -6.73 -15.45
CA LEU A 56 -2.76 -5.28 -15.40
C LEU A 56 -2.58 -4.81 -13.95
N ARG A 57 -3.49 -5.24 -13.05
CA ARG A 57 -3.43 -4.88 -11.63
C ARG A 57 -2.18 -5.46 -10.94
N ALA A 58 -1.83 -6.70 -11.23
CA ALA A 58 -0.64 -7.33 -10.67
C ALA A 58 0.65 -6.63 -11.14
N LYS A 59 0.74 -6.27 -12.43
CA LYS A 59 1.88 -5.49 -12.95
C LYS A 59 1.93 -4.09 -12.40
N ASN A 60 0.79 -3.42 -12.19
CA ASN A 60 0.74 -2.13 -11.51
C ASN A 60 1.29 -2.25 -10.07
N PHE A 61 0.88 -3.27 -9.33
CA PHE A 61 1.41 -3.53 -7.99
C PHE A 61 2.93 -3.77 -8.03
N TYR A 62 3.42 -4.53 -9.00
CA TYR A 62 4.85 -4.73 -9.21
C TYR A 62 5.60 -3.41 -9.45
N GLU A 63 5.09 -2.53 -10.32
CA GLU A 63 5.71 -1.23 -10.59
C GLU A 63 5.68 -0.30 -9.37
N ILE A 64 4.61 -0.33 -8.57
CA ILE A 64 4.56 0.39 -7.29
C ILE A 64 5.64 -0.14 -6.35
N CYS A 65 5.76 -1.45 -6.17
CA CYS A 65 6.79 -2.07 -5.32
C CYS A 65 8.21 -1.78 -5.82
N LYS A 66 8.40 -1.65 -7.13
CA LYS A 66 9.68 -1.37 -7.77
C LYS A 66 10.11 0.10 -7.64
N GLN A 67 9.18 1.04 -7.71
CA GLN A 67 9.49 2.46 -7.83
C GLN A 67 9.33 3.24 -6.53
N ARG A 68 8.42 2.82 -5.63
CA ARG A 68 8.17 3.57 -4.39
C ARG A 68 9.44 3.76 -3.57
N THR A 69 9.54 4.89 -2.91
CA THR A 69 10.62 5.19 -1.97
C THR A 69 10.58 4.22 -0.79
N ILE A 70 11.74 3.70 -0.41
CA ILE A 70 11.91 2.86 0.77
C ILE A 70 12.33 3.73 1.95
N TYR A 71 11.71 3.50 3.10
CA TYR A 71 12.02 4.16 4.35
C TYR A 71 12.25 3.13 5.47
N ILE A 72 13.31 3.33 6.26
CA ILE A 72 13.62 2.57 7.47
C ILE A 72 13.92 3.57 8.58
N GLY A 73 13.09 3.58 9.62
CA GLY A 73 13.24 4.47 10.76
C GLY A 73 14.42 4.10 11.67
N LYS A 74 14.91 5.09 12.42
CA LYS A 74 16.10 4.97 13.26
C LYS A 74 16.00 3.86 14.30
N ASP A 75 14.85 3.70 14.93
CA ASP A 75 14.63 2.73 16.02
C ASP A 75 13.80 1.50 15.58
N GLU A 76 13.44 1.41 14.29
CA GLU A 76 12.63 0.31 13.77
C GLU A 76 13.40 -1.00 13.67
N LEU A 77 12.77 -2.08 14.12
CA LEU A 77 13.23 -3.47 13.95
C LEU A 77 12.38 -4.23 12.93
N ILE A 78 11.15 -3.78 12.73
CA ILE A 78 10.22 -4.29 11.71
C ILE A 78 10.03 -3.16 10.71
N VAL A 79 10.41 -3.40 9.47
CA VAL A 79 10.38 -2.40 8.39
C VAL A 79 9.15 -2.57 7.52
N GLY A 80 8.71 -1.52 6.84
CA GLY A 80 7.57 -1.59 5.92
C GLY A 80 6.68 -0.35 5.94
N GLU A 81 7.23 0.83 6.20
CA GLU A 81 6.48 2.09 6.09
C GLU A 81 5.84 2.23 4.70
N ARG A 82 4.63 2.77 4.66
CA ARG A 82 3.83 2.84 3.42
C ARG A 82 4.24 3.93 2.45
N GLY A 83 5.07 4.86 2.87
CA GLY A 83 5.52 6.00 2.07
C GLY A 83 6.94 6.42 2.39
N PRO A 84 7.40 7.54 1.83
CA PRO A 84 8.79 7.99 1.90
C PRO A 84 9.22 8.52 3.27
N VAL A 85 8.28 8.76 4.17
CA VAL A 85 8.51 9.32 5.51
C VAL A 85 7.62 8.62 6.55
N PRO A 86 7.93 8.74 7.86
CA PRO A 86 7.10 8.14 8.91
C PRO A 86 5.66 8.64 8.82
N LYS A 87 4.71 7.73 9.01
CA LYS A 87 3.26 7.99 8.95
C LYS A 87 2.77 8.58 7.62
N ALA A 88 3.48 8.35 6.53
CA ALA A 88 3.00 8.70 5.21
C ALA A 88 1.82 7.81 4.79
N VAL A 89 0.75 8.42 4.32
CA VAL A 89 -0.46 7.75 3.85
C VAL A 89 -0.57 7.91 2.33
N PRO A 90 -0.48 6.85 1.55
CA PRO A 90 -0.62 6.93 0.11
C PRO A 90 -2.07 7.16 -0.32
N THR A 91 -2.26 7.83 -1.45
CA THR A 91 -3.55 7.99 -2.11
C THR A 91 -3.82 6.83 -3.08
N PHE A 92 -5.10 6.52 -3.27
CA PHE A 92 -5.62 5.41 -4.08
C PHE A 92 -6.63 5.94 -5.11
N PRO A 93 -6.16 6.63 -6.15
CA PRO A 93 -7.05 7.31 -7.10
C PRO A 93 -7.92 6.35 -7.91
N GLU A 94 -7.51 5.10 -8.05
CA GLU A 94 -8.30 4.04 -8.70
C GLU A 94 -9.57 3.69 -7.93
N LEU A 95 -9.54 3.88 -6.62
CA LEU A 95 -10.71 3.67 -5.75
C LEU A 95 -11.55 4.94 -5.66
N THR A 96 -10.95 6.01 -5.14
CA THR A 96 -11.55 7.34 -4.99
C THR A 96 -10.49 8.40 -5.27
N CYS A 97 -10.66 9.14 -6.35
CA CYS A 97 -9.75 10.24 -6.67
C CYS A 97 -10.18 11.50 -5.89
N HIS A 98 -9.26 12.03 -5.09
CA HIS A 98 -9.51 13.28 -4.36
C HIS A 98 -9.62 14.47 -5.33
N SER A 99 -10.50 15.41 -5.01
CA SER A 99 -10.47 16.74 -5.61
C SER A 99 -9.40 17.61 -4.93
N VAL A 100 -9.11 18.76 -5.50
CA VAL A 100 -8.20 19.74 -4.86
C VAL A 100 -8.79 20.22 -3.53
N GLU A 101 -10.10 20.42 -3.48
CA GLU A 101 -10.82 20.81 -2.26
C GLU A 101 -10.72 19.73 -1.18
N ASP A 102 -10.84 18.44 -1.54
CA ASP A 102 -10.65 17.33 -0.59
C ASP A 102 -9.25 17.35 0.01
N LEU A 103 -8.22 17.59 -0.81
CA LEU A 103 -6.84 17.66 -0.34
C LEU A 103 -6.63 18.81 0.64
N HIS A 104 -7.18 19.98 0.37
CA HIS A 104 -7.13 21.12 1.30
C HIS A 104 -7.89 20.85 2.60
N VAL A 105 -9.05 20.19 2.55
CA VAL A 105 -9.81 19.78 3.74
C VAL A 105 -9.01 18.76 4.56
N LEU A 106 -8.38 17.79 3.93
CA LEU A 106 -7.54 16.80 4.62
C LEU A 106 -6.37 17.44 5.34
N ASP A 107 -5.75 18.47 4.75
CA ASP A 107 -4.63 19.19 5.35
C ASP A 107 -5.06 20.10 6.51
N SER A 108 -6.19 20.77 6.40
CA SER A 108 -6.62 21.84 7.32
C SER A 108 -7.60 21.42 8.41
N ARG A 109 -8.19 20.22 8.35
CA ARG A 109 -9.20 19.79 9.32
C ARG A 109 -8.65 19.66 10.73
N GLU A 110 -9.46 19.95 11.74
CA GLU A 110 -9.04 19.96 13.15
C GLU A 110 -8.67 18.58 13.71
N LEU A 111 -9.38 17.54 13.25
CA LEU A 111 -9.18 16.17 13.71
C LEU A 111 -8.44 15.36 12.66
N GLN A 112 -7.28 14.82 13.05
CA GLN A 112 -6.45 13.97 12.20
C GLN A 112 -6.15 14.61 10.84
N PRO A 113 -5.51 15.78 10.79
CA PRO A 113 -5.06 16.35 9.53
C PRO A 113 -4.03 15.44 8.87
N TYR A 114 -4.01 15.43 7.55
CA TYR A 114 -3.00 14.77 6.74
C TYR A 114 -2.30 15.85 5.92
N HIS A 115 -1.10 16.22 6.35
CA HIS A 115 -0.37 17.30 5.69
C HIS A 115 0.06 16.92 4.27
N ILE A 116 -0.13 17.85 3.36
CA ILE A 116 0.29 17.74 1.97
C ILE A 116 0.87 19.08 1.51
N SER A 117 1.94 19.04 0.73
CA SER A 117 2.54 20.27 0.19
C SER A 117 1.68 20.84 -0.97
N GLN A 118 1.74 22.18 -1.17
CA GLN A 118 1.07 22.79 -2.32
C GLN A 118 1.62 22.24 -3.65
N GLU A 119 2.92 21.96 -3.73
CA GLU A 119 3.54 21.36 -4.90
C GLU A 119 2.94 19.98 -5.24
N ASP A 120 2.69 19.16 -4.21
CA ASP A 120 2.04 17.87 -4.38
C ASP A 120 0.57 18.02 -4.83
N ILE A 121 -0.16 19.00 -4.27
CA ILE A 121 -1.54 19.30 -4.70
C ILE A 121 -1.55 19.70 -6.18
N ASP A 122 -0.70 20.64 -6.58
CA ASP A 122 -0.60 21.12 -7.97
C ASP A 122 -0.21 19.98 -8.93
N THR A 123 0.66 19.09 -8.47
CA THR A 123 1.08 17.93 -9.26
C THR A 123 -0.05 16.88 -9.36
N TYR A 124 -0.77 16.64 -8.28
CA TYR A 124 -1.91 15.73 -8.27
C TYR A 124 -3.03 16.24 -9.18
N GLU A 125 -3.33 17.53 -9.12
CA GLU A 125 -4.31 18.18 -10.00
C GLU A 125 -3.93 18.03 -11.47
N ARG A 126 -2.66 18.25 -11.79
CA ARG A 126 -2.17 18.21 -13.18
C ARG A 126 -2.06 16.79 -13.74
N GLU A 127 -1.58 15.83 -12.96
CA GLU A 127 -1.19 14.52 -13.46
C GLU A 127 -2.19 13.40 -13.14
N VAL A 128 -2.84 13.46 -11.97
CA VAL A 128 -3.68 12.36 -11.44
C VAL A 128 -5.14 12.57 -11.76
N ILE A 129 -5.72 13.69 -11.34
CA ILE A 129 -7.15 13.98 -11.48
C ILE A 129 -7.63 13.83 -12.94
N PRO A 130 -6.96 14.39 -13.97
CA PRO A 130 -7.48 14.32 -15.34
C PRO A 130 -7.57 12.90 -15.90
N TYR A 131 -6.70 12.01 -15.43
CA TYR A 131 -6.75 10.61 -15.86
C TYR A 131 -7.85 9.83 -15.16
N TRP A 132 -7.98 9.99 -13.84
CA TRP A 132 -8.91 9.16 -13.04
C TRP A 132 -10.35 9.65 -13.06
N LYS A 133 -10.62 10.89 -13.43
CA LYS A 133 -11.97 11.43 -13.57
C LYS A 133 -12.82 10.54 -14.49
N GLY A 134 -13.94 10.04 -13.99
CA GLY A 134 -14.82 9.11 -14.69
C GLY A 134 -14.34 7.66 -14.74
N ARG A 135 -13.23 7.32 -14.07
CA ARG A 135 -12.62 5.98 -14.12
C ARG A 135 -12.47 5.30 -12.75
N THR A 136 -12.75 6.03 -11.68
CA THR A 136 -12.64 5.49 -10.32
C THR A 136 -13.68 4.40 -10.06
N GLN A 137 -13.37 3.49 -9.13
CA GLN A 137 -14.33 2.48 -8.69
C GLN A 137 -15.58 3.14 -8.09
N ARG A 138 -15.39 4.21 -7.30
CA ARG A 138 -16.49 4.98 -6.73
C ARG A 138 -17.45 5.49 -7.80
N GLU A 139 -16.94 6.20 -8.82
CA GLU A 139 -17.77 6.75 -9.89
C GLU A 139 -18.51 5.66 -10.67
N ARG A 140 -17.87 4.50 -10.88
CA ARG A 140 -18.53 3.34 -11.51
C ARG A 140 -19.68 2.82 -10.68
N ILE A 141 -19.50 2.63 -9.36
CA ILE A 141 -20.55 2.18 -8.44
C ILE A 141 -21.71 3.20 -8.45
N PHE A 142 -21.39 4.48 -8.28
CA PHE A 142 -22.40 5.55 -8.28
C PHE A 142 -23.12 5.69 -9.62
N GLY A 143 -22.48 5.31 -10.72
CA GLY A 143 -23.10 5.23 -12.05
C GLY A 143 -24.17 4.13 -12.19
N HIS A 144 -24.12 3.08 -11.33
CA HIS A 144 -25.00 1.91 -11.41
C HIS A 144 -26.08 1.86 -10.32
N VAL A 145 -25.94 2.63 -9.23
CA VAL A 145 -26.95 2.67 -8.16
C VAL A 145 -28.13 3.56 -8.56
N SER A 146 -29.33 3.30 -7.96
CA SER A 146 -30.53 4.07 -8.20
C SER A 146 -30.43 5.51 -7.66
N GLN A 147 -31.31 6.40 -8.13
CA GLN A 147 -31.35 7.76 -7.58
C GLN A 147 -31.76 7.76 -6.11
N GLU A 148 -32.72 6.92 -5.71
CA GLU A 148 -33.10 6.75 -4.30
C GLU A 148 -31.94 6.38 -3.40
N TRP A 149 -31.04 5.51 -3.90
CA TRP A 149 -29.82 5.15 -3.16
C TRP A 149 -28.90 6.37 -2.98
N LYS A 150 -28.72 7.16 -4.04
CA LYS A 150 -27.91 8.39 -4.00
C LYS A 150 -28.50 9.42 -3.04
N ASP A 151 -29.79 9.64 -3.10
CA ASP A 151 -30.52 10.59 -2.23
C ASP A 151 -30.39 10.17 -0.75
N ALA A 152 -30.51 8.88 -0.44
CA ALA A 152 -30.32 8.34 0.90
C ALA A 152 -28.88 8.47 1.39
N TYR A 153 -27.91 8.27 0.50
CA TYR A 153 -26.49 8.47 0.79
C TYR A 153 -26.17 9.95 1.09
N GLU A 154 -26.67 10.87 0.26
CA GLU A 154 -26.49 12.32 0.45
C GLU A 154 -27.18 12.82 1.71
N ALA A 155 -28.34 12.24 2.05
CA ALA A 155 -29.05 12.54 3.29
C ALA A 155 -28.38 11.94 4.55
N GLY A 156 -27.30 11.18 4.40
CA GLY A 156 -26.58 10.57 5.52
C GLY A 156 -27.33 9.41 6.20
N VAL A 157 -28.31 8.79 5.52
CA VAL A 157 -29.02 7.60 6.05
C VAL A 157 -28.04 6.44 6.26
N PHE A 158 -27.02 6.35 5.44
CA PHE A 158 -25.90 5.43 5.59
C PHE A 158 -24.62 6.07 5.03
N THR A 159 -23.47 5.56 5.50
CA THR A 159 -22.13 6.02 5.09
C THR A 159 -21.31 4.84 4.60
N GLU A 160 -21.86 4.08 3.67
CA GLU A 160 -21.17 2.91 3.15
C GLU A 160 -20.21 3.31 2.03
N PHE A 161 -18.96 3.03 2.21
CA PHE A 161 -17.90 3.22 1.21
C PHE A 161 -17.60 1.87 0.55
N MET A 162 -18.49 1.40 -0.29
CA MET A 162 -18.39 0.10 -0.97
C MET A 162 -17.09 -0.04 -1.77
N GLU A 163 -16.61 1.04 -2.34
CA GLU A 163 -15.36 1.10 -3.09
C GLU A 163 -14.11 0.85 -2.23
N GLN A 164 -14.21 1.06 -0.92
CA GLN A 164 -13.09 0.91 0.02
C GLN A 164 -13.16 -0.39 0.82
N ARG A 165 -14.24 -1.12 0.73
CA ARG A 165 -14.37 -2.42 1.36
C ARG A 165 -13.72 -3.52 0.53
N ALA A 166 -12.42 -3.51 0.51
CA ALA A 166 -11.71 -4.72 0.17
C ALA A 166 -11.90 -5.75 1.29
N ALA A 167 -11.80 -7.02 0.95
CA ALA A 167 -11.66 -8.10 1.93
C ALA A 167 -10.32 -7.97 2.69
N GLY A 168 -10.05 -6.79 3.25
CA GLY A 168 -8.78 -6.30 3.74
C GLY A 168 -8.29 -6.94 5.01
N HIS A 169 -8.40 -8.26 5.08
CA HIS A 169 -7.93 -9.07 6.19
C HIS A 169 -6.61 -9.75 5.83
N THR A 170 -6.12 -10.56 6.71
CA THR A 170 -4.87 -11.29 6.58
C THR A 170 -4.83 -12.09 5.27
N ALA A 171 -3.94 -11.69 4.36
CA ALA A 171 -3.69 -12.47 3.17
C ALA A 171 -2.98 -13.78 3.56
N MET A 172 -3.34 -14.90 2.90
CA MET A 172 -2.74 -16.21 3.07
C MET A 172 -2.95 -16.90 4.44
N ASP A 173 -3.58 -16.26 5.43
CA ASP A 173 -3.88 -16.82 6.75
C ASP A 173 -2.64 -17.47 7.41
N SER A 174 -2.80 -18.60 8.10
CA SER A 174 -1.70 -19.33 8.73
C SER A 174 -0.65 -19.87 7.75
N LYS A 175 -0.97 -19.94 6.46
CA LYS A 175 -0.06 -20.42 5.40
C LYS A 175 1.24 -19.61 5.34
N MET A 176 1.17 -18.29 5.58
CA MET A 176 2.34 -17.41 5.53
C MET A 176 3.42 -17.74 6.59
N TYR A 177 3.07 -18.48 7.64
CA TYR A 177 4.03 -18.95 8.65
C TYR A 177 4.77 -20.23 8.25
N HIS A 178 4.24 -20.96 7.26
CA HIS A 178 4.74 -22.27 6.86
C HIS A 178 5.22 -22.34 5.42
N ARG A 179 4.89 -21.33 4.61
CA ARG A 179 5.23 -21.27 3.19
C ARG A 179 5.71 -19.89 2.81
N GLY A 180 6.80 -19.83 2.04
CA GLY A 180 7.25 -18.62 1.40
C GLY A 180 6.52 -18.36 0.07
N LEU A 181 6.71 -17.18 -0.49
CA LEU A 181 6.09 -16.81 -1.77
C LEU A 181 6.66 -17.64 -2.94
N ASN A 182 7.89 -18.13 -2.84
CA ASN A 182 8.45 -19.06 -3.83
C ASN A 182 7.72 -20.40 -3.85
N ASP A 183 7.28 -20.91 -2.70
CA ASP A 183 6.46 -22.12 -2.63
C ASP A 183 5.08 -21.90 -3.30
N VAL A 184 4.51 -20.70 -3.08
CA VAL A 184 3.26 -20.29 -3.74
C VAL A 184 3.44 -20.22 -5.25
N LYS A 185 4.53 -19.62 -5.74
CA LYS A 185 4.84 -19.56 -7.17
C LYS A 185 4.99 -20.95 -7.78
N LYS A 186 5.70 -21.85 -7.11
CA LYS A 186 5.82 -23.24 -7.54
C LYS A 186 4.46 -23.94 -7.65
N GLN A 187 3.59 -23.76 -6.66
CA GLN A 187 2.22 -24.28 -6.71
C GLN A 187 1.44 -23.68 -7.89
N ILE A 188 1.59 -22.38 -8.17
CA ILE A 188 0.96 -21.73 -9.32
C ILE A 188 1.42 -22.37 -10.62
N GLU A 189 2.71 -22.60 -10.81
CA GLU A 189 3.28 -23.27 -11.98
C GLU A 189 2.70 -24.68 -12.16
N GLU A 190 2.58 -25.43 -11.08
CA GLU A 190 1.97 -26.77 -11.08
C GLU A 190 0.49 -26.71 -11.47
N GLU A 191 -0.28 -25.74 -10.96
CA GLU A 191 -1.70 -25.58 -11.32
C GLU A 191 -1.88 -25.15 -12.78
N ILE A 192 -1.04 -24.24 -13.30
CA ILE A 192 -1.05 -23.85 -14.72
C ILE A 192 -0.78 -25.09 -15.61
N SER A 193 0.17 -25.94 -15.23
CA SER A 193 0.50 -27.15 -16.00
C SER A 193 -0.63 -28.18 -16.06
N ARG A 194 -1.62 -28.10 -15.18
CA ARG A 194 -2.78 -29.00 -15.09
C ARG A 194 -4.03 -28.45 -15.77
N LEU A 195 -3.98 -27.23 -16.33
CA LEU A 195 -5.15 -26.64 -16.99
C LEU A 195 -5.57 -27.44 -18.22
N ASP A 196 -6.86 -27.74 -18.31
CA ASP A 196 -7.45 -28.42 -19.46
C ASP A 196 -8.10 -27.40 -20.39
N TYR A 197 -7.35 -26.91 -21.35
CA TYR A 197 -7.84 -25.94 -22.33
C TYR A 197 -8.86 -26.46 -23.32
N ILE A 198 -9.10 -27.80 -23.34
CA ILE A 198 -10.06 -28.41 -24.24
C ILE A 198 -11.43 -28.53 -23.58
N ASN A 199 -11.47 -29.01 -22.34
CA ASN A 199 -12.72 -29.34 -21.66
C ASN A 199 -13.14 -28.27 -20.60
N ASP A 200 -12.24 -27.37 -20.19
CA ASP A 200 -12.55 -26.29 -19.24
C ASP A 200 -12.72 -24.94 -19.97
N PRO A 201 -13.97 -24.45 -20.13
CA PRO A 201 -14.24 -23.21 -20.86
C PRO A 201 -13.62 -21.96 -20.24
N ILE A 202 -13.19 -22.02 -18.97
CA ILE A 202 -12.55 -20.91 -18.26
C ILE A 202 -11.06 -21.15 -17.97
N ALA A 203 -10.43 -22.12 -18.63
CA ALA A 203 -9.01 -22.44 -18.44
C ALA A 203 -8.10 -21.23 -18.68
N THR A 204 -8.38 -20.45 -19.74
CA THR A 204 -7.63 -19.22 -20.04
C THR A 204 -7.78 -18.16 -18.96
N ASP A 205 -8.97 -17.97 -18.39
CA ASP A 205 -9.19 -17.02 -17.31
C ASP A 205 -8.45 -17.47 -16.04
N LYS A 206 -8.46 -18.77 -15.73
CA LYS A 206 -7.67 -19.35 -14.63
C LYS A 206 -6.18 -19.13 -14.82
N GLU A 207 -5.64 -19.32 -16.02
CA GLU A 207 -4.24 -19.07 -16.33
C GLU A 207 -3.88 -17.58 -16.10
N GLN A 208 -4.73 -16.66 -16.53
CA GLN A 208 -4.53 -15.24 -16.34
C GLN A 208 -4.51 -14.85 -14.85
N GLU A 209 -5.43 -15.38 -14.06
CA GLU A 209 -5.46 -15.15 -12.61
C GLU A 209 -4.22 -15.75 -11.92
N LEU A 210 -3.85 -16.98 -12.24
CA LEU A 210 -2.64 -17.61 -11.71
C LEU A 210 -1.37 -16.83 -12.08
N THR A 211 -1.29 -16.35 -13.32
CA THR A 211 -0.20 -15.47 -13.77
C THR A 211 -0.16 -14.18 -12.97
N ALA A 212 -1.31 -13.54 -12.72
CA ALA A 212 -1.40 -12.33 -11.92
C ALA A 212 -0.98 -12.58 -10.45
N MET A 213 -1.34 -13.74 -9.89
CA MET A 213 -0.90 -14.14 -8.55
C MET A 213 0.63 -14.31 -8.48
N SER A 214 1.25 -14.94 -9.48
CA SER A 214 2.71 -15.10 -9.57
C SER A 214 3.41 -13.74 -9.63
N ILE A 215 2.95 -12.83 -10.47
CA ILE A 215 3.48 -11.45 -10.56
C ILE A 215 3.35 -10.72 -9.21
N SER A 216 2.25 -10.93 -8.50
CA SER A 216 2.05 -10.31 -7.18
C SER A 216 3.02 -10.86 -6.13
N CYS A 217 3.37 -12.15 -6.19
CA CYS A 217 4.42 -12.73 -5.37
C CYS A 217 5.78 -12.08 -5.67
N ASP A 218 6.12 -11.92 -6.96
CA ASP A 218 7.36 -11.25 -7.38
C ASP A 218 7.42 -9.79 -6.89
N ALA A 219 6.30 -9.07 -6.93
CA ALA A 219 6.21 -7.71 -6.40
C ALA A 219 6.55 -7.63 -4.90
N ALA A 220 6.00 -8.54 -4.11
CA ALA A 220 6.25 -8.57 -2.66
C ALA A 220 7.70 -9.00 -2.35
N ILE A 221 8.25 -9.96 -3.08
CA ILE A 221 9.66 -10.38 -2.96
C ILE A 221 10.58 -9.19 -3.30
N LEU A 222 10.34 -8.52 -4.42
CA LEU A 222 11.11 -7.34 -4.82
C LEU A 222 11.09 -6.24 -3.77
N LEU A 223 9.92 -5.97 -3.16
CA LEU A 223 9.79 -4.97 -2.11
C LEU A 223 10.64 -5.33 -0.88
N ALA A 224 10.64 -6.60 -0.48
CA ALA A 224 11.48 -7.08 0.62
C ALA A 224 12.98 -6.99 0.29
N GLU A 225 13.38 -7.35 -0.93
CA GLU A 225 14.76 -7.23 -1.38
C GLU A 225 15.25 -5.77 -1.37
N ARG A 226 14.38 -4.83 -1.76
CA ARG A 226 14.70 -3.39 -1.72
C ARG A 226 14.85 -2.86 -0.29
N HIS A 227 14.02 -3.34 0.66
CA HIS A 227 14.22 -3.02 2.09
C HIS A 227 15.53 -3.61 2.62
N ALA A 228 15.87 -4.84 2.23
CA ALA A 228 17.14 -5.45 2.61
C ALA A 228 18.33 -4.65 2.07
N ALA A 229 18.32 -4.28 0.80
CA ALA A 229 19.39 -3.47 0.21
C ALA A 229 19.54 -2.10 0.91
N MET A 230 18.45 -1.45 1.28
CA MET A 230 18.48 -0.21 2.07
C MET A 230 19.09 -0.45 3.46
N ALA A 231 18.73 -1.54 4.14
CA ALA A 231 19.28 -1.88 5.45
C ALA A 231 20.79 -2.19 5.36
N GLU A 232 21.24 -2.86 4.31
CA GLU A 232 22.66 -3.11 4.05
C GLU A 232 23.45 -1.81 3.88
N GLN A 233 22.94 -0.89 3.06
CA GLN A 233 23.56 0.41 2.87
C GLN A 233 23.63 1.20 4.19
N MET A 234 22.53 1.24 4.96
CA MET A 234 22.50 1.92 6.26
C MET A 234 23.47 1.28 7.25
N ALA A 235 23.61 -0.05 7.27
CA ALA A 235 24.54 -0.76 8.14
C ALA A 235 26.01 -0.42 7.81
N ALA A 236 26.31 -0.20 6.53
CA ALA A 236 27.67 0.19 6.10
C ALA A 236 28.07 1.59 6.62
N GLU A 237 27.11 2.48 6.76
CA GLU A 237 27.32 3.87 7.20
C GLU A 237 27.13 4.06 8.72
N GLU A 238 26.49 3.09 9.42
CA GLU A 238 26.13 3.18 10.83
C GLU A 238 27.37 3.05 11.75
N LYS A 239 27.48 3.96 12.72
CA LYS A 239 28.57 4.03 13.68
C LYS A 239 28.24 3.39 15.03
N ASP A 240 26.95 3.32 15.39
CA ASP A 240 26.51 2.62 16.59
C ASP A 240 26.56 1.10 16.35
N PRO A 241 27.43 0.36 17.09
CA PRO A 241 27.56 -1.08 16.88
C PRO A 241 26.26 -1.87 17.09
N GLN A 242 25.41 -1.42 18.01
CA GLN A 242 24.12 -2.07 18.27
C GLN A 242 23.19 -1.87 17.08
N ARG A 243 23.03 -0.63 16.61
CA ARG A 243 22.17 -0.34 15.46
C ARG A 243 22.68 -0.99 14.18
N LYS A 244 23.97 -1.00 13.98
CA LYS A 244 24.58 -1.71 12.86
C LYS A 244 24.22 -3.19 12.84
N ALA A 245 24.37 -3.89 13.96
CA ALA A 245 24.00 -5.30 14.07
C ALA A 245 22.49 -5.54 13.82
N GLU A 246 21.63 -4.61 14.22
CA GLU A 246 20.18 -4.67 13.95
C GLU A 246 19.88 -4.52 12.45
N LEU A 247 20.52 -3.56 11.77
CA LEU A 247 20.39 -3.37 10.33
C LEU A 247 20.89 -4.57 9.52
N GLU A 248 22.04 -5.14 9.93
CA GLU A 248 22.57 -6.38 9.36
C GLU A 248 21.57 -7.55 9.52
N LYS A 249 20.88 -7.62 10.66
CA LYS A 249 19.83 -8.61 10.87
C LYS A 249 18.62 -8.37 9.99
N ILE A 250 18.14 -7.12 9.84
CA ILE A 250 17.06 -6.76 8.92
C ILE A 250 17.44 -7.18 7.49
N PHE A 251 18.65 -6.85 7.04
CA PHE A 251 19.16 -7.26 5.74
C PHE A 251 19.12 -8.78 5.55
N ALA A 252 19.63 -9.53 6.50
CA ALA A 252 19.72 -10.99 6.39
C ALA A 252 18.36 -11.70 6.45
N GLU A 253 17.43 -11.24 7.29
CA GLU A 253 16.18 -11.95 7.58
C GLU A 253 15.01 -11.54 6.66
N THR A 254 14.96 -10.28 6.21
CA THR A 254 13.80 -9.78 5.46
C THR A 254 13.52 -10.56 4.17
N PRO A 255 14.51 -10.85 3.30
CA PRO A 255 14.24 -11.61 2.09
C PRO A 255 13.92 -13.08 2.37
N VAL A 256 14.55 -13.68 3.38
CA VAL A 256 14.40 -15.11 3.71
C VAL A 256 13.00 -15.42 4.21
N ARG A 257 12.42 -14.52 5.00
CA ARG A 257 11.07 -14.72 5.57
C ARG A 257 9.95 -14.58 4.55
N ILE A 258 10.19 -13.91 3.44
CA ILE A 258 9.19 -13.67 2.41
C ILE A 258 9.31 -14.66 1.24
N LYS A 259 10.52 -15.13 0.94
CA LYS A 259 10.78 -16.11 -0.13
C LYS A 259 10.34 -17.51 0.24
#